data_5103a9c1ed9ad710d61f38b812225dde
#
_entry.id   5103a9c1ed9ad710d61f38b812225dde
#
_cell.length_a   1.000
_cell.length_b   1.000
_cell.length_c   1.000
_cell.angle_alpha   90.00
_cell.angle_beta   90.00
_cell.angle_gamma   90.00
#
_symmetry.space_group_name_H-M   'P 1'
#
loop_
_entity.id
_entity.type
_entity.pdbx_description
1 polymer ?
#
loop_
_entity_poly.entity_id
_entity_poly.type
_entity_poly.pdbx_seq_one_letter_code
_entity_poly.pdbx_strand_id
1 'polypeptide(L)'
;MIVLDASAAIDWLLQTTVGQQIDGRLYAHGEALHAPHVLDVEVAQVLRRLVRESAVSAQRADQAIEDLLSLRITRYPHFVFLPHIWRLRHNFSAYDAAYIALAQSLGATLVTRDGRLAAASGRSVSVEVF
;
A
#
# COMPACT_ATOMS: atom_id res chain seq x y z
N MET A 1 9.55 -8.70 -6.31
CA MET A 1 8.83 -8.42 -5.04
C MET A 1 8.26 -7.02 -5.09
N ILE A 2 7.04 -6.89 -4.68
CA ILE A 2 6.33 -5.61 -4.63
C ILE A 2 5.85 -5.36 -3.20
N VAL A 3 6.13 -4.16 -2.69
CA VAL A 3 5.45 -3.63 -1.50
C VAL A 3 4.30 -2.76 -1.96
N LEU A 4 3.10 -3.11 -1.54
CA LEU A 4 1.87 -2.42 -1.94
C LEU A 4 1.43 -1.49 -0.81
N ASP A 5 1.32 -0.18 -1.07
CA ASP A 5 0.80 0.73 -0.07
C ASP A 5 -0.73 0.83 -0.10
N ALA A 6 -1.31 1.43 0.93
CA ALA A 6 -2.75 1.49 1.10
C ALA A 6 -3.44 2.27 -0.03
N SER A 7 -2.81 3.32 -0.56
CA SER A 7 -3.41 4.12 -1.64
C SER A 7 -3.60 3.31 -2.92
N ALA A 8 -2.60 2.52 -3.29
CA ALA A 8 -2.68 1.62 -4.43
C ALA A 8 -3.61 0.44 -4.17
N ALA A 9 -3.57 -0.12 -2.95
CA ALA A 9 -4.45 -1.23 -2.57
C ALA A 9 -5.93 -0.85 -2.67
N ILE A 10 -6.31 0.35 -2.24
CA ILE A 10 -7.69 0.84 -2.33
C ILE A 10 -8.17 0.91 -3.78
N ASP A 11 -7.41 1.53 -4.66
CA ASP A 11 -7.78 1.61 -6.08
C ASP A 11 -7.90 0.23 -6.71
N TRP A 12 -6.98 -0.68 -6.36
CA TRP A 12 -7.01 -2.06 -6.85
C TRP A 12 -8.25 -2.82 -6.34
N LEU A 13 -8.53 -2.75 -5.03
CA LEU A 13 -9.70 -3.41 -4.43
C LEU A 13 -11.02 -2.89 -5.00
N LEU A 14 -11.12 -1.58 -5.22
CA LEU A 14 -12.33 -0.96 -5.77
C LEU A 14 -12.41 -1.02 -7.29
N GLN A 15 -11.40 -1.54 -7.96
CA GLN A 15 -11.34 -1.68 -9.42
C GLN A 15 -11.64 -0.36 -10.14
N THR A 16 -11.08 0.73 -9.64
CA THR A 16 -11.10 2.01 -10.34
C THR A 16 -10.32 1.90 -11.66
N THR A 17 -10.38 2.90 -12.52
CA THR A 17 -9.59 2.90 -13.76
C THR A 17 -8.10 2.71 -13.46
N VAL A 18 -7.58 3.40 -12.45
CA VAL A 18 -6.19 3.22 -12.01
C VAL A 18 -5.99 1.85 -11.35
N GLY A 19 -6.96 1.38 -10.58
CA GLY A 19 -6.94 0.05 -9.98
C GLY A 19 -6.80 -1.06 -11.00
N GLN A 20 -7.42 -0.93 -12.16
CA GLN A 20 -7.28 -1.88 -13.27
C GLN A 20 -5.87 -1.84 -13.88
N GLN A 21 -5.24 -0.67 -13.93
CA GLN A 21 -3.84 -0.54 -14.37
C GLN A 21 -2.90 -1.22 -13.37
N ILE A 22 -3.12 -1.00 -12.07
CA ILE A 22 -2.38 -1.66 -11.01
C ILE A 22 -2.56 -3.19 -11.11
N ASP A 23 -3.78 -3.66 -11.29
CA ASP A 23 -4.09 -5.08 -11.47
C ASP A 23 -3.26 -5.69 -12.60
N GLY A 24 -3.28 -5.06 -13.77
CA GLY A 24 -2.47 -5.48 -14.91
C GLY A 24 -0.97 -5.53 -14.61
N ARG A 25 -0.45 -4.54 -13.87
CA ARG A 25 0.97 -4.52 -13.46
C ARG A 25 1.31 -5.64 -12.50
N LEU A 26 0.45 -5.91 -11.51
CA LEU A 26 0.70 -6.94 -10.51
C LEU A 26 0.67 -8.35 -11.12
N TYR A 27 -0.23 -8.58 -12.07
CA TYR A 27 -0.33 -9.89 -12.74
C TYR A 27 0.72 -10.12 -13.83
N ALA A 28 1.21 -9.06 -14.47
CA ALA A 28 2.11 -9.16 -15.62
C ALA A 28 3.40 -9.96 -15.34
N HIS A 29 3.91 -9.91 -14.12
CA HIS A 29 5.18 -10.52 -13.75
C HIS A 29 5.07 -11.57 -12.65
N GLY A 30 3.87 -11.82 -12.13
CA GLY A 30 3.66 -12.81 -11.07
C GLY A 30 4.49 -12.56 -9.80
N GLU A 31 4.77 -11.29 -9.49
CA GLU A 31 5.60 -10.93 -8.36
C GLU A 31 4.85 -11.13 -7.03
N ALA A 32 5.60 -11.54 -6.00
CA ALA A 32 5.06 -11.67 -4.66
C ALA A 32 4.74 -10.30 -4.06
N LEU A 33 3.60 -10.21 -3.38
CA LEU A 33 3.11 -9.00 -2.74
C LEU A 33 3.44 -9.01 -1.24
N HIS A 34 3.87 -7.88 -0.75
CA HIS A 34 4.30 -7.67 0.63
C HIS A 34 3.73 -6.36 1.16
N ALA A 35 3.43 -6.31 2.45
CA ALA A 35 2.99 -5.08 3.11
C ALA A 35 3.28 -5.12 4.61
N PRO A 36 3.44 -3.98 5.29
CA PRO A 36 3.44 -3.94 6.74
C PRO A 36 2.03 -4.20 7.28
N HIS A 37 1.91 -4.65 8.53
CA HIS A 37 0.62 -4.90 9.18
C HIS A 37 -0.31 -3.69 9.11
N VAL A 38 0.21 -2.47 9.10
CA VAL A 38 -0.60 -1.25 9.07
C VAL A 38 -1.46 -1.13 7.80
N LEU A 39 -1.12 -1.82 6.72
CA LEU A 39 -1.90 -1.80 5.48
C LEU A 39 -3.39 -2.06 5.75
N ASP A 40 -3.71 -3.11 6.49
CA ASP A 40 -5.10 -3.52 6.69
C ASP A 40 -5.91 -2.44 7.41
N VAL A 41 -5.32 -1.82 8.43
CA VAL A 41 -5.96 -0.75 9.20
C VAL A 41 -6.11 0.53 8.38
N GLU A 42 -5.12 0.87 7.58
CA GLU A 42 -5.21 2.03 6.68
C GLU A 42 -6.29 1.84 5.61
N VAL A 43 -6.37 0.66 5.00
CA VAL A 43 -7.43 0.34 4.04
C VAL A 43 -8.80 0.44 4.70
N ALA A 44 -8.97 -0.15 5.89
CA ALA A 44 -10.22 -0.06 6.62
C ALA A 44 -10.62 1.39 6.91
N GLN A 45 -9.67 2.24 7.30
CA GLN A 45 -9.93 3.65 7.58
C GLN A 45 -10.35 4.43 6.33
N VAL A 46 -9.71 4.18 5.19
CA VAL A 46 -10.09 4.84 3.93
C VAL A 46 -11.47 4.39 3.48
N LEU A 47 -11.77 3.09 3.54
CA LEU A 47 -13.11 2.57 3.20
C LEU A 47 -14.18 3.17 4.10
N ARG A 48 -13.92 3.27 5.41
CA ARG A 48 -14.82 3.92 6.37
C ARG A 48 -15.14 5.36 5.95
N ARG A 49 -14.13 6.14 5.58
CA ARG A 49 -14.30 7.51 5.11
C ARG A 49 -15.13 7.57 3.83
N LEU A 50 -14.83 6.72 2.84
CA LEU A 50 -15.54 6.68 1.57
C LEU A 50 -17.03 6.32 1.74
N VAL A 51 -17.36 5.42 2.65
CA VAL A 51 -18.75 5.09 2.98
C VAL A 51 -19.45 6.28 3.64
N ARG A 52 -18.79 6.95 4.59
CA ARG A 52 -19.36 8.16 5.24
C ARG A 52 -19.60 9.30 4.26
N GLU A 53 -18.74 9.46 3.27
CA GLU A 53 -18.87 10.48 2.21
C GLU A 53 -19.83 10.04 1.10
N SER A 54 -20.45 8.87 1.20
CA SER A 54 -21.30 8.28 0.18
C SER A 54 -20.62 8.08 -1.18
N ALA A 55 -19.29 8.00 -1.19
CA ALA A 55 -18.52 7.73 -2.39
C ALA A 55 -18.52 6.24 -2.75
N VAL A 56 -18.69 5.37 -1.76
CA VAL A 56 -18.77 3.92 -1.89
C VAL A 56 -19.91 3.42 -1.02
N SER A 57 -20.70 2.47 -1.52
CA SER A 57 -21.74 1.85 -0.70
C SER A 57 -21.13 0.99 0.41
N ALA A 58 -21.86 0.83 1.52
CA ALA A 58 -21.44 -0.05 2.61
C ALA A 58 -21.22 -1.49 2.11
N GLN A 59 -22.11 -1.98 1.25
CA GLN A 59 -22.01 -3.33 0.66
C GLN A 59 -20.74 -3.48 -0.18
N ARG A 60 -20.38 -2.46 -0.96
CA ARG A 60 -19.16 -2.50 -1.79
C ARG A 60 -17.90 -2.47 -0.91
N ALA A 61 -17.92 -1.69 0.17
CA ALA A 61 -16.81 -1.65 1.13
C ALA A 61 -16.65 -2.99 1.86
N ASP A 62 -17.75 -3.63 2.26
CA ASP A 62 -17.72 -4.97 2.87
C ASP A 62 -17.05 -5.97 1.92
N GLN A 63 -17.39 -5.93 0.64
CA GLN A 63 -16.77 -6.79 -0.37
C GLN A 63 -15.28 -6.50 -0.52
N ALA A 64 -14.87 -5.25 -0.48
CA ALA A 64 -13.47 -4.88 -0.56
C ALA A 64 -12.65 -5.43 0.62
N ILE A 65 -13.22 -5.44 1.83
CA ILE A 65 -12.58 -6.05 3.00
C ILE A 65 -12.44 -7.57 2.81
N GLU A 66 -13.47 -8.25 2.33
CA GLU A 66 -13.39 -9.68 2.04
C GLU A 66 -12.33 -9.99 0.97
N ASP A 67 -12.28 -9.17 -0.08
CA ASP A 67 -11.26 -9.29 -1.12
C ASP A 67 -9.85 -9.11 -0.56
N LEU A 68 -9.64 -8.11 0.30
CA LEU A 68 -8.37 -7.87 0.96
C LEU A 68 -7.90 -9.09 1.77
N LEU A 69 -8.83 -9.71 2.51
CA LEU A 69 -8.54 -10.92 3.28
C LEU A 69 -8.15 -12.11 2.40
N SER A 70 -8.64 -12.15 1.16
CA SER A 70 -8.36 -13.23 0.20
C SER A 70 -7.06 -13.02 -0.59
N LEU A 71 -6.50 -11.81 -0.59
CA LEU A 71 -5.28 -11.52 -1.33
C LEU A 71 -4.06 -12.22 -0.71
N ARG A 72 -3.21 -12.76 -1.56
CA ARG A 72 -1.94 -13.35 -1.15
C ARG A 72 -0.89 -12.26 -0.92
N ILE A 73 -1.00 -11.58 0.20
CA ILE A 73 -0.03 -10.57 0.65
C ILE A 73 0.69 -11.11 1.87
N THR A 74 2.01 -11.12 1.84
CA THR A 74 2.81 -11.41 3.03
C THR A 74 2.85 -10.14 3.89
N ARG A 75 2.31 -10.22 5.10
CA ARG A 75 2.27 -9.11 6.04
C ARG A 75 3.39 -9.21 7.06
N TYR A 76 4.00 -8.07 7.36
CA TYR A 76 5.15 -7.97 8.26
C TYR A 76 4.85 -7.13 9.47
N PRO A 77 5.28 -7.56 10.68
CA PRO A 77 5.14 -6.72 11.87
C PRO A 77 6.05 -5.50 11.73
N HIS A 78 5.45 -4.31 11.76
CA HIS A 78 6.18 -3.06 11.56
C HIS A 78 7.11 -2.72 12.74
N PHE A 79 6.89 -3.29 13.93
CA PHE A 79 7.73 -2.97 15.10
C PHE A 79 9.20 -3.35 14.88
N VAL A 80 9.51 -4.37 14.09
CA VAL A 80 10.89 -4.77 13.79
C VAL A 80 11.63 -3.72 12.97
N PHE A 81 10.89 -2.87 12.25
CA PHE A 81 11.44 -1.77 11.45
C PHE A 81 11.40 -0.43 12.19
N LEU A 82 10.95 -0.38 13.44
CA LEU A 82 10.73 0.88 14.15
C LEU A 82 11.97 1.77 14.23
N PRO A 83 13.19 1.27 14.48
CA PRO A 83 14.38 2.12 14.41
C PRO A 83 14.59 2.75 13.03
N HIS A 84 14.32 2.03 11.95
CA HIS A 84 14.41 2.53 10.58
C HIS A 84 13.31 3.56 10.29
N ILE A 85 12.08 3.26 10.67
CA ILE A 85 10.94 4.19 10.56
C ILE A 85 11.27 5.51 11.27
N TRP A 86 11.82 5.43 12.47
CA TRP A 86 12.19 6.61 13.23
C TRP A 86 13.29 7.45 12.56
N ARG A 87 14.28 6.81 11.93
CA ARG A 87 15.31 7.53 11.16
C ARG A 87 14.74 8.30 9.97
N LEU A 88 13.61 7.85 9.39
CA LEU A 88 12.96 8.49 8.25
C LEU A 88 12.00 9.63 8.64
N ARG A 89 11.85 9.94 9.93
CA ARG A 89 10.84 10.86 10.47
C ARG A 89 10.89 12.28 9.92
N HIS A 90 12.03 12.74 9.45
CA HIS A 90 12.18 14.11 8.94
C HIS A 90 11.53 14.29 7.55
N ASN A 91 11.39 13.22 6.79
CA ASN A 91 10.91 13.25 5.41
C ASN A 91 9.57 12.56 5.22
N PHE A 92 9.18 11.67 6.14
CA PHE A 92 7.99 10.82 6.00
C PHE A 92 7.21 10.74 7.29
N SER A 93 5.87 10.59 7.15
CA SER A 93 5.05 10.11 8.27
C SER A 93 5.51 8.71 8.69
N ALA A 94 5.20 8.30 9.91
CA ALA A 94 5.52 6.95 10.37
C ALA A 94 4.83 5.88 9.50
N TYR A 95 3.64 6.16 9.00
CA TYR A 95 2.90 5.27 8.11
C TYR A 95 3.64 5.07 6.78
N ASP A 96 4.01 6.14 6.10
CA ASP A 96 4.77 6.06 4.84
C ASP A 96 6.15 5.43 5.06
N ALA A 97 6.81 5.79 6.16
CA ALA A 97 8.11 5.23 6.53
C ALA A 97 8.06 3.71 6.74
N ALA A 98 6.95 3.16 7.22
CA ALA A 98 6.78 1.72 7.38
C ALA A 98 6.86 0.99 6.02
N TYR A 99 6.22 1.52 4.99
CA TYR A 99 6.28 0.94 3.64
C TYR A 99 7.67 1.08 3.03
N ILE A 100 8.29 2.25 3.18
CA ILE A 100 9.64 2.50 2.66
C ILE A 100 10.67 1.59 3.34
N ALA A 101 10.62 1.48 4.67
CA ALA A 101 11.53 0.61 5.41
C ALA A 101 11.40 -0.85 5.00
N LEU A 102 10.16 -1.32 4.79
CA LEU A 102 9.92 -2.67 4.31
C LEU A 102 10.46 -2.87 2.89
N ALA A 103 10.17 -1.93 1.98
CA ALA A 103 10.65 -2.03 0.60
C ALA A 103 12.18 -2.03 0.53
N GLN A 104 12.85 -1.19 1.32
CA GLN A 104 14.31 -1.19 1.41
C GLN A 104 14.84 -2.52 1.93
N SER A 105 14.26 -3.05 2.98
CA SER A 105 14.70 -4.31 3.60
C SER A 105 14.57 -5.51 2.68
N LEU A 106 13.55 -5.50 1.81
CA LEU A 106 13.30 -6.59 0.86
C LEU A 106 13.98 -6.37 -0.51
N GLY A 107 14.51 -5.18 -0.78
CA GLY A 107 14.93 -4.80 -2.13
C GLY A 107 13.75 -4.81 -3.11
N ALA A 108 12.55 -4.48 -2.63
CA ALA A 108 11.30 -4.55 -3.38
C ALA A 108 10.93 -3.19 -3.99
N THR A 109 10.13 -3.23 -5.05
CA THR A 109 9.52 -2.03 -5.63
C THR A 109 8.28 -1.64 -4.83
N LEU A 110 8.20 -0.38 -4.42
CA LEU A 110 7.02 0.19 -3.78
C LEU A 110 6.02 0.66 -4.84
N VAL A 111 4.81 0.13 -4.81
CA VAL A 111 3.70 0.54 -5.68
C VAL A 111 2.76 1.43 -4.89
N THR A 112 2.53 2.65 -5.38
CA THR A 112 1.78 3.70 -4.69
C THR A 112 1.00 4.58 -5.65
N ARG A 113 0.02 5.31 -5.10
CA ARG A 113 -0.66 6.43 -5.77
C ARG A 113 -0.04 7.79 -5.40
N ASP A 114 0.88 7.82 -4.45
CA ASP A 114 1.44 9.06 -3.92
C ASP A 114 2.81 9.37 -4.53
N GLY A 115 2.82 10.32 -5.47
CA GLY A 115 4.05 10.76 -6.13
C GLY A 115 5.08 11.39 -5.19
N ARG A 116 4.67 11.87 -4.01
CA ARG A 116 5.59 12.43 -3.01
C ARG A 116 6.55 11.37 -2.49
N LEU A 117 6.09 10.10 -2.40
CA LEU A 117 6.95 9.00 -1.96
C LEU A 117 8.10 8.77 -2.94
N ALA A 118 7.86 8.85 -4.23
CA ALA A 118 8.92 8.72 -5.25
C ALA A 118 9.95 9.84 -5.13
N ALA A 119 9.48 11.08 -5.00
CA ALA A 119 10.37 12.25 -4.91
C ALA A 119 11.21 12.24 -3.64
N ALA A 120 10.61 11.84 -2.50
CA ALA A 120 11.25 11.89 -1.19
C ALA A 120 12.13 10.67 -0.89
N SER A 121 11.83 9.50 -1.45
CA SER A 121 12.62 8.27 -1.24
C SER A 121 13.97 8.29 -1.98
N GLY A 122 14.12 9.17 -2.96
CA GLY A 122 15.34 9.29 -3.75
C GLY A 122 15.66 8.00 -4.49
N ARG A 123 16.94 7.56 -4.39
CA ARG A 123 17.40 6.31 -5.03
C ARG A 123 17.38 5.10 -4.10
N SER A 124 16.91 5.28 -2.87
CA SER A 124 16.97 4.21 -1.86
C SER A 124 15.93 3.12 -2.06
N VAL A 125 14.84 3.44 -2.76
CA VAL A 125 13.74 2.52 -3.08
C VAL A 125 13.29 2.76 -4.51
N SER A 126 13.02 1.69 -5.25
CA SER A 126 12.32 1.78 -6.52
C SER A 126 10.84 2.03 -6.25
N VAL A 127 10.28 3.09 -6.81
CA VAL A 127 8.87 3.47 -6.60
C VAL A 127 8.16 3.56 -7.95
N GLU A 128 7.06 2.83 -8.08
CA GLU A 128 6.14 2.95 -9.21
C GLU A 128 4.90 3.70 -8.75
N VAL A 129 4.63 4.83 -9.39
CA VAL A 129 3.48 5.70 -9.09
C VAL A 129 2.43 5.53 -10.18
N PHE A 130 1.18 5.32 -9.80
CA PHE A 130 0.04 5.18 -10.69
C PHE A 130 -0.91 6.37 -10.65
#